data_780e5db4244384af38894bab11dcd2c9
#
_entry.id   780e5db4244384af38894bab11dcd2c9
#
_cell.length_a   1.000
_cell.length_b   1.000
_cell.length_c   1.000
_cell.angle_alpha   90.00
_cell.angle_beta   90.00
_cell.angle_gamma   90.00
#
_symmetry.space_group_name_H-M   'P 1'
#
loop_
_entity.id
_entity.type
_entity.pdbx_description
1 polymer ?
#
loop_
_entity_poly.entity_id
_entity_poly.type
_entity_poly.pdbx_seq_one_letter_code
_entity_poly.pdbx_strand_id
1 'polypeptide(L)'
;MNSFACRLMLLCLLSAAYFQIAFAQGGPSAATYPEKAIRFIVPFPPGAANDLLARAVGQRLSDRWGQPVIVDNRGGGGGTLGATIAAKATPDGYTIVIVPATHAINVTLYSKPPYDAVKDFAPVALIA
;
A
#
# COMPACT_ATOMS: atom_id res chain seq x y z
N MET A 1 -21.72 6.83 -63.58
CA MET A 1 -21.40 6.79 -62.14
C MET A 1 -20.13 5.99 -61.99
N ASN A 2 -18.99 6.69 -61.80
CA ASN A 2 -17.67 6.18 -62.05
C ASN A 2 -17.21 5.11 -61.01
N SER A 3 -16.89 3.92 -61.48
CA SER A 3 -16.41 2.81 -60.62
C SER A 3 -15.16 3.21 -59.81
N PHE A 4 -14.47 4.25 -60.20
CA PHE A 4 -13.31 4.81 -59.51
C PHE A 4 -13.66 5.49 -58.20
N ALA A 5 -14.78 6.27 -58.17
CA ALA A 5 -15.28 6.96 -57.01
C ALA A 5 -15.79 5.98 -55.93
N CYS A 6 -16.40 4.86 -56.35
CA CYS A 6 -16.91 3.84 -55.47
C CYS A 6 -15.76 3.07 -54.75
N ARG A 7 -14.66 2.83 -55.48
CA ARG A 7 -13.46 2.16 -54.95
C ARG A 7 -12.70 3.05 -53.94
N LEU A 8 -12.66 4.37 -54.19
CA LEU A 8 -12.04 5.34 -53.30
C LEU A 8 -12.81 5.45 -51.98
N MET A 9 -14.17 5.47 -52.08
CA MET A 9 -15.04 5.54 -50.89
C MET A 9 -14.97 4.28 -50.05
N LEU A 10 -14.80 3.09 -50.67
CA LEU A 10 -14.63 1.84 -49.95
C LEU A 10 -13.30 1.77 -49.19
N LEU A 11 -12.21 2.30 -49.76
CA LEU A 11 -10.91 2.40 -49.11
C LEU A 11 -10.90 3.36 -47.92
N CYS A 12 -11.61 4.48 -48.00
CA CYS A 12 -11.76 5.42 -46.90
C CYS A 12 -12.59 4.83 -45.74
N LEU A 13 -13.62 4.04 -46.02
CA LEU A 13 -14.41 3.37 -45.00
C LEU A 13 -13.65 2.26 -44.27
N LEU A 14 -12.81 1.52 -45.01
CA LEU A 14 -11.92 0.50 -44.43
C LEU A 14 -10.84 1.12 -43.53
N SER A 15 -10.25 2.26 -43.93
CA SER A 15 -9.24 2.94 -43.11
C SER A 15 -9.83 3.54 -41.81
N ALA A 16 -11.08 4.03 -41.83
CA ALA A 16 -11.77 4.52 -40.66
C ALA A 16 -12.08 3.40 -39.64
N ALA A 17 -12.35 2.18 -40.11
CA ALA A 17 -12.60 1.02 -39.24
C ALA A 17 -11.33 0.55 -38.49
N TYR A 18 -10.16 0.66 -39.11
CA TYR A 18 -8.89 0.33 -38.45
C TYR A 18 -8.47 1.34 -37.37
N PHE A 19 -8.90 2.59 -37.48
CA PHE A 19 -8.55 3.64 -36.50
C PHE A 19 -9.31 3.49 -35.18
N GLN A 20 -10.44 2.80 -35.16
CA GLN A 20 -11.23 2.61 -33.92
C GLN A 20 -10.72 1.45 -33.04
N ILE A 21 -9.96 0.50 -33.60
CA ILE A 21 -9.44 -0.65 -32.85
C ILE A 21 -8.22 -0.24 -31.98
N ALA A 22 -7.54 0.86 -32.31
CA ALA A 22 -6.35 1.32 -31.56
C ALA A 22 -6.67 2.00 -30.21
N PHE A 23 -7.93 2.41 -29.97
CA PHE A 23 -8.34 3.07 -28.71
C PHE A 23 -8.94 2.10 -27.66
N ALA A 24 -9.09 0.83 -27.99
CA ALA A 24 -9.62 -0.19 -27.08
C ALA A 24 -8.56 -0.93 -26.27
N GLN A 25 -7.30 -0.49 -26.31
CA GLN A 25 -6.30 -0.96 -25.35
C GLN A 25 -6.54 -0.19 -24.04
N GLY A 26 -7.22 -0.87 -23.11
CA GLY A 26 -7.51 -0.36 -21.79
C GLY A 26 -6.27 0.27 -21.18
N GLY A 27 -6.40 1.51 -20.75
CA GLY A 27 -5.39 2.17 -19.93
C GLY A 27 -5.01 1.25 -18.75
N PRO A 28 -3.86 1.47 -18.11
CA PRO A 28 -3.43 0.63 -17.01
C PRO A 28 -4.61 0.51 -16.05
N SER A 29 -5.12 -0.70 -15.88
CA SER A 29 -6.09 -1.03 -14.84
C SER A 29 -5.48 -0.46 -13.56
N ALA A 30 -6.15 0.49 -12.92
CA ALA A 30 -5.71 0.98 -11.63
C ALA A 30 -5.55 -0.26 -10.76
N ALA A 31 -4.30 -0.60 -10.46
CA ALA A 31 -3.98 -1.79 -9.69
C ALA A 31 -4.85 -1.73 -8.42
N THR A 32 -5.68 -2.74 -8.24
CA THR A 32 -6.62 -2.81 -7.11
C THR A 32 -5.79 -3.07 -5.86
N TYR A 33 -5.39 -1.99 -5.17
CA TYR A 33 -4.71 -2.11 -3.88
C TYR A 33 -5.71 -2.60 -2.80
N PRO A 34 -5.30 -3.59 -1.97
CA PRO A 34 -4.05 -4.36 -2.02
C PRO A 34 -4.18 -5.61 -2.92
N GLU A 35 -3.12 -5.94 -3.70
CA GLU A 35 -3.04 -7.15 -4.53
C GLU A 35 -2.34 -8.32 -3.83
N LYS A 36 -1.66 -8.05 -2.72
CA LYS A 36 -0.89 -9.03 -1.93
C LYS A 36 -1.07 -8.79 -0.44
N ALA A 37 -0.60 -9.72 0.38
CA ALA A 37 -0.64 -9.62 1.83
C ALA A 37 0.04 -8.34 2.35
N ILE A 38 -0.57 -7.73 3.36
CA ILE A 38 -0.04 -6.56 4.07
C ILE A 38 0.64 -7.04 5.34
N ARG A 39 1.84 -6.56 5.60
CA ARG A 39 2.59 -6.80 6.82
C ARG A 39 2.25 -5.72 7.85
N PHE A 40 1.74 -6.14 9.01
CA PHE A 40 1.41 -5.25 10.11
C PHE A 40 2.41 -5.44 11.25
N ILE A 41 3.39 -4.55 11.36
CA ILE A 41 4.44 -4.61 12.37
C ILE A 41 3.89 -4.12 13.72
N VAL A 42 4.09 -4.94 14.75
CA VAL A 42 3.77 -4.63 16.14
C VAL A 42 5.08 -4.61 16.93
N PRO A 43 5.54 -3.45 17.44
CA PRO A 43 6.84 -3.32 18.13
C PRO A 43 6.81 -3.82 19.56
N PHE A 44 5.95 -4.81 19.87
CA PHE A 44 5.79 -5.42 21.19
C PHE A 44 5.56 -6.94 21.08
N PRO A 45 5.76 -7.67 22.17
CA PRO A 45 5.51 -9.11 22.22
C PRO A 45 4.04 -9.45 21.91
N PRO A 46 3.75 -10.64 21.40
CA PRO A 46 2.40 -11.16 21.26
C PRO A 46 1.63 -11.11 22.58
N GLY A 47 0.34 -10.79 22.54
CA GLY A 47 -0.54 -10.66 23.72
C GLY A 47 -0.51 -9.30 24.41
N ALA A 48 0.38 -8.39 24.03
CA ALA A 48 0.34 -7.01 24.49
C ALA A 48 -0.86 -6.25 23.91
N ALA A 49 -1.28 -5.15 24.54
CA ALA A 49 -2.43 -4.35 24.12
C ALA A 49 -2.34 -3.95 22.62
N ASN A 50 -1.17 -3.53 22.17
CA ASN A 50 -0.96 -3.18 20.76
C ASN A 50 -1.07 -4.38 19.81
N ASP A 51 -0.73 -5.60 20.26
CA ASP A 51 -0.91 -6.82 19.48
C ASP A 51 -2.40 -7.16 19.34
N LEU A 52 -3.16 -7.05 20.40
CA LEU A 52 -4.61 -7.29 20.37
C LEU A 52 -5.32 -6.28 19.45
N LEU A 53 -4.95 -5.00 19.52
CA LEU A 53 -5.46 -3.97 18.62
C LEU A 53 -5.08 -4.24 17.17
N ALA A 54 -3.82 -4.56 16.91
CA ALA A 54 -3.34 -4.85 15.56
C ALA A 54 -4.06 -6.06 14.94
N ARG A 55 -4.31 -7.12 15.73
CA ARG A 55 -5.09 -8.29 15.27
C ARG A 55 -6.54 -7.94 14.98
N ALA A 56 -7.19 -7.17 15.87
CA ALA A 56 -8.58 -6.74 15.66
C ALA A 56 -8.73 -5.86 14.41
N VAL A 57 -7.83 -4.89 14.23
CA VAL A 57 -7.81 -4.03 13.04
C VAL A 57 -7.43 -4.82 11.80
N GLY A 58 -6.39 -5.65 11.88
CA GLY A 58 -5.91 -6.48 10.78
C GLY A 58 -6.97 -7.43 10.25
N GLN A 59 -7.76 -8.05 11.13
CA GLN A 59 -8.87 -8.90 10.73
C GLN A 59 -9.91 -8.11 9.92
N ARG A 60 -10.33 -6.94 10.41
CA ARG A 60 -11.31 -6.08 9.73
C ARG A 60 -10.80 -5.59 8.37
N LEU A 61 -9.52 -5.27 8.27
CA LEU A 61 -8.90 -4.90 7.00
C LEU A 61 -8.84 -6.08 6.04
N SER A 62 -8.48 -7.27 6.52
CA SER A 62 -8.47 -8.50 5.71
C SER A 62 -9.86 -8.81 5.15
N ASP A 63 -10.90 -8.73 5.99
CA ASP A 63 -12.28 -8.98 5.58
C ASP A 63 -12.75 -7.97 4.51
N ARG A 64 -12.32 -6.72 4.63
CA ARG A 64 -12.70 -5.65 3.70
C ARG A 64 -11.96 -5.69 2.37
N TRP A 65 -10.69 -6.04 2.40
CA TRP A 65 -9.82 -5.99 1.22
C TRP A 65 -9.67 -7.32 0.50
N GLY A 66 -10.12 -8.42 1.12
CA GLY A 66 -9.94 -9.77 0.56
C GLY A 66 -8.48 -10.23 0.51
N GLN A 67 -7.57 -9.49 1.18
CA GLN A 67 -6.14 -9.79 1.24
C GLN A 67 -5.72 -9.96 2.70
N PRO A 68 -4.85 -10.92 3.02
CA PRO A 68 -4.43 -11.16 4.39
C PRO A 68 -3.61 -10.00 4.95
N VAL A 69 -3.90 -9.62 6.21
CA VAL A 69 -3.07 -8.72 7.01
C VAL A 69 -2.33 -9.56 8.05
N ILE A 70 -1.01 -9.66 7.89
CA ILE A 70 -0.15 -10.53 8.70
C ILE A 70 0.48 -9.70 9.82
N VAL A 71 0.10 -10.01 11.07
CA VAL A 71 0.68 -9.36 12.25
C VAL A 71 2.06 -9.95 12.53
N ASP A 72 3.08 -9.09 12.52
CA ASP A 72 4.48 -9.43 12.75
C ASP A 72 5.01 -8.71 14.01
N ASN A 73 5.14 -9.45 15.09
CA ASN A 73 5.59 -8.93 16.37
C ASN A 73 7.12 -8.76 16.39
N ARG A 74 7.60 -7.52 16.52
CA ARG A 74 9.02 -7.14 16.55
C ARG A 74 9.34 -6.31 17.78
N GLY A 75 9.25 -6.94 18.94
CA GLY A 75 9.54 -6.29 20.23
C GLY A 75 11.05 -6.06 20.43
N GLY A 76 11.38 -5.01 21.20
CA GLY A 76 12.76 -4.70 21.61
C GLY A 76 13.02 -3.19 21.67
N GLY A 77 13.90 -2.78 22.60
CA GLY A 77 14.32 -1.39 22.76
C GLY A 77 13.18 -0.39 22.98
N GLY A 78 12.15 -0.74 23.77
CA GLY A 78 11.00 0.14 23.97
C GLY A 78 10.19 0.40 22.68
N GLY A 79 10.22 -0.53 21.73
CA GLY A 79 9.54 -0.42 20.44
C GLY A 79 10.42 0.10 19.30
N THR A 80 11.67 0.51 19.58
CA THR A 80 12.58 1.04 18.54
C THR A 80 12.94 0.01 17.50
N LEU A 81 13.05 -1.28 17.86
CA LEU A 81 13.37 -2.33 16.90
C LEU A 81 12.30 -2.43 15.80
N GLY A 82 11.04 -2.59 16.19
CA GLY A 82 9.93 -2.69 15.23
C GLY A 82 9.75 -1.43 14.40
N ALA A 83 9.87 -0.25 15.03
CA ALA A 83 9.81 1.04 14.33
C ALA A 83 10.96 1.18 13.30
N THR A 84 12.18 0.77 13.64
CA THR A 84 13.33 0.79 12.71
C THR A 84 13.09 -0.13 11.50
N ILE A 85 12.51 -1.31 11.73
CA ILE A 85 12.20 -2.25 10.64
C ILE A 85 11.14 -1.62 9.71
N ALA A 86 10.13 -0.96 10.28
CA ALA A 86 9.10 -0.29 9.49
C ALA A 86 9.65 0.89 8.69
N ALA A 87 10.48 1.75 9.31
CA ALA A 87 11.12 2.90 8.67
C ALA A 87 12.00 2.50 7.47
N LYS A 88 12.59 1.31 7.51
CA LYS A 88 13.44 0.77 6.43
C LYS A 88 12.68 -0.08 5.41
N ALA A 89 11.37 -0.29 5.60
CA ALA A 89 10.57 -1.03 4.64
C ALA A 89 10.35 -0.21 3.36
N THR A 90 10.08 -0.91 2.26
CA THR A 90 9.72 -0.26 0.99
C THR A 90 8.44 0.57 1.19
N PRO A 91 8.41 1.85 0.78
CA PRO A 91 7.24 2.71 0.96
C PRO A 91 6.15 2.46 -0.11
N ASP A 92 5.76 1.20 -0.25
CA ASP A 92 4.78 0.72 -1.24
C ASP A 92 3.36 0.54 -0.65
N GLY A 93 3.17 0.88 0.64
CA GLY A 93 1.90 0.72 1.35
C GLY A 93 1.64 -0.69 1.88
N TYR A 94 2.50 -1.69 1.61
CA TYR A 94 2.31 -3.06 2.08
C TYR A 94 2.96 -3.37 3.44
N THR A 95 3.61 -2.39 4.04
CA THR A 95 4.09 -2.48 5.42
C THR A 95 3.48 -1.35 6.23
N ILE A 96 2.71 -1.69 7.25
CA ILE A 96 2.14 -0.76 8.22
C ILE A 96 2.67 -1.09 9.61
N VAL A 97 2.67 -0.12 10.50
CA VAL A 97 3.15 -0.29 11.87
C VAL A 97 2.19 0.39 12.84
N ILE A 98 1.93 -0.27 13.97
CA ILE A 98 1.25 0.39 15.09
C ILE A 98 2.30 1.02 16.00
N VAL A 99 2.22 2.32 16.21
CA VAL A 99 3.17 3.05 17.05
C VAL A 99 2.48 3.55 18.32
N PRO A 100 2.99 3.18 19.50
CA PRO A 100 2.49 3.70 20.77
C PRO A 100 3.09 5.06 21.09
N ALA A 101 2.64 5.69 22.19
CA ALA A 101 3.16 6.97 22.66
C ALA A 101 4.70 6.97 22.88
N THR A 102 5.28 5.81 23.21
CA THR A 102 6.74 5.66 23.35
C THR A 102 7.48 5.98 22.07
N HIS A 103 6.85 5.90 20.90
CA HIS A 103 7.46 6.30 19.63
C HIS A 103 7.91 7.77 19.64
N ALA A 104 7.06 8.66 20.12
CA ALA A 104 7.38 10.08 20.28
C ALA A 104 8.42 10.32 21.40
N ILE A 105 8.33 9.56 22.50
CA ILE A 105 9.26 9.67 23.64
C ILE A 105 10.66 9.23 23.22
N ASN A 106 10.80 8.20 22.41
CA ASN A 106 12.08 7.67 21.96
C ASN A 106 12.92 8.70 21.17
N VAL A 107 12.27 9.65 20.49
CA VAL A 107 12.97 10.73 19.77
C VAL A 107 13.80 11.60 20.71
N THR A 108 13.31 11.83 21.93
CA THR A 108 14.01 12.65 22.95
C THR A 108 14.89 11.81 23.86
N LEU A 109 14.62 10.52 24.00
CA LEU A 109 15.36 9.62 24.88
C LEU A 109 16.70 9.18 24.26
N TYR A 110 16.75 9.00 22.94
CA TYR A 110 17.97 8.57 22.27
C TYR A 110 18.70 9.76 21.65
N SER A 111 19.98 9.90 21.93
CA SER A 111 20.82 10.96 21.31
C SER A 111 20.99 10.78 19.80
N LYS A 112 20.87 9.55 19.30
CA LYS A 112 20.87 9.18 17.88
C LYS A 112 19.79 8.12 17.65
N PRO A 113 18.54 8.52 17.45
CA PRO A 113 17.47 7.56 17.15
C PRO A 113 17.76 6.88 15.78
N PRO A 114 17.47 5.58 15.63
CA PRO A 114 17.76 4.84 14.41
C PRO A 114 16.79 5.15 13.25
N TYR A 115 15.84 6.05 13.45
CA TYR A 115 14.85 6.52 12.48
C TYR A 115 14.40 7.95 12.83
N ASP A 116 13.88 8.68 11.86
CA ASP A 116 13.19 9.96 12.05
C ASP A 116 11.69 9.67 12.24
N ALA A 117 11.16 9.97 13.44
CA ALA A 117 9.76 9.63 13.78
C ALA A 117 8.70 10.38 12.94
N VAL A 118 9.10 11.43 12.23
CA VAL A 118 8.19 12.23 11.39
C VAL A 118 8.40 11.96 9.91
N LYS A 119 9.67 11.93 9.45
CA LYS A 119 9.97 11.85 8.02
C LYS A 119 9.92 10.43 7.46
N ASP A 120 10.23 9.42 8.31
CA ASP A 120 10.30 8.03 7.87
C ASP A 120 8.94 7.31 7.91
N PHE A 121 7.88 8.03 8.32
CA PHE A 121 6.53 7.44 8.46
C PHE A 121 5.47 8.33 7.83
N ALA A 122 4.52 7.72 7.14
CA ALA A 122 3.30 8.36 6.69
C ALA A 122 2.16 8.02 7.67
N PRO A 123 1.59 8.99 8.41
CA PRO A 123 0.50 8.72 9.33
C PRO A 123 -0.76 8.30 8.56
N VAL A 124 -1.42 7.24 9.04
CA VAL A 124 -2.64 6.69 8.41
C VAL A 124 -3.87 7.01 9.25
N ALA A 125 -3.86 6.63 10.52
CA ALA A 125 -4.99 6.83 11.44
C ALA A 125 -4.55 6.81 12.89
N LEU A 126 -5.31 7.50 13.74
CA LEU A 126 -5.25 7.37 15.20
C LEU A 126 -6.26 6.30 15.62
N ILE A 127 -5.81 5.29 16.36
CA ILE A 127 -6.64 4.15 16.74
C ILE A 127 -7.18 4.29 18.19
N ALA A 128 -6.47 5.01 19.04
CA ALA A 128 -6.85 5.24 20.46
C ALA A 128 -6.38 6.61 20.93
#